data_1f0f6a4c0737c61cd1492e4f838e232e
#
_entry.id   1f0f6a4c0737c61cd1492e4f838e232e
#
_cell.length_a   1.000
_cell.length_b   1.000
_cell.length_c   1.000
_cell.angle_alpha   90.00
_cell.angle_beta   90.00
_cell.angle_gamma   90.00
#
_symmetry.space_group_name_H-M   'P 1'
#
loop_
_entity.id
_entity.type
_entity.pdbx_description
1 polymer ?
#
loop_
_entity_poly.entity_id
_entity_poly.type
_entity_poly.pdbx_seq_one_letter_code
_entity_poly.pdbx_strand_id
1 'polypeptide(L)'
;MTKSIKGMSLETQENYDKLMTYLMNYAIFEHKIGVEFTDKLPPFAPPISYSEPGKLIIMNAKWIYPAQIPFLLAHEIGHVLHENACFYHISDLTASKGEASENIFAIKLLQKYCVENEIYFDTWYHFAKCFGVPKECYYLLESIA
;
A
#
# COMPACT_ATOMS: atom_id res chain seq x y z
N MET A 1 -12.51 6.02 -28.92
CA MET A 1 -11.42 5.13 -28.68
C MET A 1 -10.78 5.33 -27.35
N THR A 2 -10.67 4.28 -26.63
CA THR A 2 -10.06 4.35 -25.32
C THR A 2 -8.56 4.41 -25.46
N LYS A 3 -8.00 5.32 -24.75
CA LYS A 3 -6.57 5.45 -24.77
C LYS A 3 -6.02 4.86 -23.51
N SER A 4 -5.37 3.74 -23.64
CA SER A 4 -4.70 3.15 -22.50
C SER A 4 -3.60 4.08 -22.03
N ILE A 5 -3.49 4.26 -20.74
CA ILE A 5 -2.38 4.99 -20.17
C ILE A 5 -1.27 3.98 -19.93
N LYS A 6 -0.17 4.15 -20.66
CA LYS A 6 0.93 3.22 -20.53
C LYS A 6 1.83 3.72 -19.43
N GLY A 7 1.56 3.27 -18.23
CA GLY A 7 2.26 3.75 -17.06
C GLY A 7 1.70 5.08 -16.60
N MET A 8 2.25 5.57 -15.54
CA MET A 8 1.93 6.89 -15.02
C MET A 8 3.03 7.28 -14.05
N SER A 9 2.97 8.50 -13.54
CA SER A 9 3.94 8.96 -12.56
C SER A 9 3.21 9.51 -11.34
N LEU A 10 3.68 9.13 -10.16
CA LEU A 10 3.15 9.69 -8.92
C LEU A 10 3.79 11.03 -8.58
N GLU A 11 4.70 11.50 -9.43
CA GLU A 11 5.27 12.83 -9.23
C GLU A 11 4.26 13.92 -9.55
N THR A 12 3.25 13.59 -10.35
CA THR A 12 2.16 14.50 -10.62
C THR A 12 1.22 14.48 -9.42
N GLN A 13 0.94 15.65 -8.88
CA GLN A 13 0.06 15.75 -7.72
C GLN A 13 -1.30 15.15 -8.01
N GLU A 14 -1.80 15.36 -9.21
CA GLU A 14 -3.10 14.84 -9.60
C GLU A 14 -3.14 13.31 -9.53
N ASN A 15 -2.13 12.66 -10.09
CA ASN A 15 -2.07 11.19 -10.06
C ASN A 15 -1.91 10.66 -8.64
N TYR A 16 -1.08 11.33 -7.86
CA TYR A 16 -0.88 10.95 -6.47
C TYR A 16 -2.18 11.06 -5.69
N ASP A 17 -2.86 12.18 -5.81
CA ASP A 17 -4.10 12.40 -5.08
C ASP A 17 -5.18 11.41 -5.49
N LYS A 18 -5.24 11.09 -6.77
CA LYS A 18 -6.22 10.16 -7.28
C LYS A 18 -6.01 8.76 -6.68
N LEU A 19 -4.76 8.32 -6.63
CA LEU A 19 -4.45 7.04 -6.04
C LEU A 19 -4.75 7.04 -4.54
N MET A 20 -4.34 8.08 -3.82
CA MET A 20 -4.60 8.15 -2.40
C MET A 20 -6.09 8.16 -2.11
N THR A 21 -6.88 8.87 -2.91
CA THR A 21 -8.33 8.86 -2.76
C THR A 21 -8.88 7.47 -2.93
N TYR A 22 -8.39 6.74 -3.94
CA TYR A 22 -8.82 5.37 -4.17
C TYR A 22 -8.55 4.48 -2.96
N LEU A 23 -7.32 4.57 -2.44
CA LEU A 23 -6.93 3.73 -1.30
C LEU A 23 -7.70 4.11 -0.04
N MET A 24 -7.91 5.40 0.19
CA MET A 24 -8.65 5.84 1.36
C MET A 24 -10.12 5.44 1.27
N ASN A 25 -10.72 5.53 0.08
CA ASN A 25 -12.08 5.10 -0.10
C ASN A 25 -12.21 3.60 0.13
N TYR A 26 -11.24 2.84 -0.36
CA TYR A 26 -11.23 1.40 -0.14
C TYR A 26 -11.19 1.08 1.35
N ALA A 27 -10.33 1.77 2.10
CA ALA A 27 -10.22 1.52 3.53
C ALA A 27 -11.47 1.98 4.27
N ILE A 28 -11.90 3.21 4.03
CA ILE A 28 -12.94 3.83 4.84
C ILE A 28 -14.33 3.28 4.50
N PHE A 29 -14.67 3.27 3.23
CA PHE A 29 -16.04 2.93 2.84
C PHE A 29 -16.26 1.45 2.62
N GLU A 30 -15.26 0.73 2.12
CA GLU A 30 -15.46 -0.71 1.89
C GLU A 30 -15.15 -1.54 3.11
N HIS A 31 -14.25 -1.09 3.97
CA HIS A 31 -13.80 -1.90 5.11
C HIS A 31 -13.93 -1.22 6.46
N LYS A 32 -14.42 0.01 6.48
CA LYS A 32 -14.68 0.76 7.71
C LYS A 32 -13.43 0.93 8.55
N ILE A 33 -12.32 1.19 7.89
CA ILE A 33 -11.04 1.44 8.54
C ILE A 33 -10.80 2.93 8.55
N GLY A 34 -10.59 3.51 9.72
CA GLY A 34 -10.23 4.93 9.81
C GLY A 34 -8.79 5.12 9.38
N VAL A 35 -8.51 6.21 8.67
CA VAL A 35 -7.16 6.54 8.23
C VAL A 35 -6.87 7.97 8.65
N GLU A 36 -5.79 8.13 9.41
CA GLU A 36 -5.35 9.46 9.85
C GLU A 36 -3.90 9.69 9.49
N PHE A 37 -3.57 10.89 9.11
CA PHE A 37 -2.20 11.28 8.86
C PHE A 37 -1.76 12.20 9.98
N THR A 38 -0.57 11.96 10.52
CA THR A 38 -0.02 12.81 11.57
C THR A 38 1.33 13.36 11.15
N ASP A 39 1.62 14.59 11.52
CA ASP A 39 2.92 15.19 11.27
C ASP A 39 3.77 15.22 12.53
N LYS A 40 3.38 14.45 13.54
CA LYS A 40 4.06 14.46 14.83
C LYS A 40 5.07 13.34 15.01
N LEU A 41 5.27 12.54 13.97
CA LEU A 41 6.23 11.46 14.02
C LEU A 41 7.52 11.86 13.31
N PRO A 42 8.67 11.30 13.73
CA PRO A 42 9.90 11.53 12.98
C PRO A 42 9.83 10.90 11.59
N PRO A 43 10.66 11.41 10.64
CA PRO A 43 10.53 10.99 9.24
C PRO A 43 10.71 9.49 8.99
N PHE A 44 11.33 8.79 9.90
CA PHE A 44 11.59 7.36 9.72
C PHE A 44 10.61 6.47 10.50
N ALA A 45 9.64 7.06 11.19
CA ALA A 45 8.69 6.25 11.96
C ALA A 45 7.68 5.61 11.01
N PRO A 46 7.54 4.27 11.06
CA PRO A 46 6.61 3.59 10.17
C PRO A 46 5.16 3.82 10.58
N PRO A 47 4.22 3.53 9.67
CA PRO A 47 2.81 3.62 10.02
C PRO A 47 2.44 2.63 11.11
N ILE A 48 1.32 2.90 11.76
CA ILE A 48 0.80 2.03 12.82
C ILE A 48 -0.64 1.67 12.47
N SER A 49 -1.00 0.42 12.66
CA SER A 49 -2.36 -0.02 12.40
C SER A 49 -2.92 -0.77 13.58
N TYR A 50 -4.23 -0.62 13.79
CA TYR A 50 -4.96 -1.27 14.86
C TYR A 50 -6.22 -1.89 14.29
N SER A 51 -6.62 -3.05 14.83
CA SER A 51 -7.93 -3.60 14.52
C SER A 51 -8.81 -3.67 15.76
N GLU A 52 -8.25 -3.39 16.93
CA GLU A 52 -8.96 -3.38 18.22
C GLU A 52 -8.54 -2.15 18.99
N PRO A 53 -9.42 -1.46 19.67
CA PRO A 53 -10.87 -1.67 19.73
C PRO A 53 -11.62 -1.25 18.49
N GLY A 54 -10.97 -0.48 17.62
CA GLY A 54 -11.54 -0.06 16.34
C GLY A 54 -10.48 -0.14 15.28
N LYS A 55 -10.90 -0.23 14.03
CA LYS A 55 -9.97 -0.33 12.91
C LYS A 55 -9.43 1.06 12.57
N LEU A 56 -8.13 1.23 12.69
CA LEU A 56 -7.51 2.54 12.49
C LEU A 56 -6.10 2.38 11.95
N ILE A 57 -5.76 3.20 10.98
CA ILE A 57 -4.41 3.30 10.46
C ILE A 57 -3.92 4.72 10.69
N ILE A 58 -2.72 4.85 11.25
CA ILE A 58 -2.08 6.15 11.44
C ILE A 58 -0.87 6.20 10.53
N MET A 59 -0.93 7.11 9.55
CA MET A 59 0.14 7.28 8.58
C MET A 59 1.03 8.44 8.98
N ASN A 60 2.31 8.33 8.66
CA ASN A 60 3.27 9.37 8.93
C ASN A 60 3.32 10.33 7.75
N ALA A 61 2.79 11.54 7.94
CA ALA A 61 2.74 12.53 6.87
C ALA A 61 4.14 13.03 6.49
N LYS A 62 5.13 12.80 7.35
CA LYS A 62 6.50 13.25 7.12
C LYS A 62 7.43 12.11 6.72
N TRP A 63 6.88 10.98 6.31
CA TRP A 63 7.69 9.83 5.88
C TRP A 63 8.72 10.30 4.86
N ILE A 64 9.97 9.82 5.05
CA ILE A 64 11.10 10.34 4.28
C ILE A 64 11.01 10.03 2.78
N TYR A 65 10.24 9.00 2.40
CA TYR A 65 10.07 8.64 0.99
C TYR A 65 8.61 8.78 0.59
N PRO A 66 8.17 10.02 0.26
CA PRO A 66 6.73 10.23 -0.02
C PRO A 66 6.14 9.31 -1.09
N ALA A 67 6.95 8.92 -2.07
CA ALA A 67 6.44 8.05 -3.14
C ALA A 67 6.05 6.67 -2.62
N GLN A 68 6.52 6.29 -1.43
CA GLN A 68 6.16 5.00 -0.83
C GLN A 68 4.86 5.04 -0.05
N ILE A 69 4.35 6.22 0.24
CA ILE A 69 3.18 6.35 1.10
C ILE A 69 1.98 5.56 0.59
N PRO A 70 1.64 5.58 -0.70
CA PRO A 70 0.51 4.77 -1.16
C PRO A 70 0.72 3.28 -0.92
N PHE A 71 1.93 2.76 -1.18
CA PHE A 71 2.22 1.36 -0.93
C PHE A 71 2.10 1.04 0.55
N LEU A 72 2.63 1.92 1.40
CA LEU A 72 2.57 1.71 2.85
C LEU A 72 1.13 1.72 3.35
N LEU A 73 0.29 2.59 2.82
CA LEU A 73 -1.11 2.60 3.21
C LEU A 73 -1.78 1.29 2.80
N ALA A 74 -1.55 0.83 1.58
CA ALA A 74 -2.11 -0.44 1.12
C ALA A 74 -1.65 -1.60 2.00
N HIS A 75 -0.37 -1.58 2.39
CA HIS A 75 0.20 -2.59 3.27
C HIS A 75 -0.52 -2.60 4.63
N GLU A 76 -0.75 -1.41 5.21
CA GLU A 76 -1.43 -1.32 6.50
C GLU A 76 -2.88 -1.75 6.40
N ILE A 77 -3.54 -1.48 5.29
CA ILE A 77 -4.89 -1.98 5.07
C ILE A 77 -4.87 -3.51 5.13
N GLY A 78 -3.87 -4.12 4.50
CA GLY A 78 -3.71 -5.57 4.58
C GLY A 78 -3.56 -6.07 6.00
N HIS A 79 -2.76 -5.37 6.82
CA HIS A 79 -2.60 -5.74 8.22
C HIS A 79 -3.94 -5.75 8.94
N VAL A 80 -4.72 -4.70 8.78
CA VAL A 80 -6.00 -4.60 9.48
C VAL A 80 -6.96 -5.69 9.03
N LEU A 81 -6.99 -5.97 7.72
CA LEU A 81 -7.89 -6.99 7.19
C LEU A 81 -7.49 -8.40 7.58
N HIS A 82 -6.21 -8.63 7.83
CA HIS A 82 -5.69 -9.95 8.18
C HIS A 82 -5.39 -10.07 9.66
N GLU A 83 -5.99 -9.22 10.48
CA GLU A 83 -5.67 -9.16 11.90
C GLU A 83 -5.95 -10.46 12.63
N ASN A 84 -6.85 -11.27 12.10
CA ASN A 84 -7.14 -12.55 12.73
C ASN A 84 -5.94 -13.46 12.77
N ALA A 85 -4.94 -13.16 11.99
CA ALA A 85 -3.70 -13.94 11.99
C ALA A 85 -2.67 -13.35 12.92
N CYS A 86 -3.10 -12.76 14.01
CA CYS A 86 -2.23 -12.08 14.96
C CYS A 86 -1.21 -13.00 15.61
N PHE A 87 -1.36 -14.30 15.42
CA PHE A 87 -0.42 -15.24 15.98
C PHE A 87 1.00 -15.11 15.46
N TYR A 88 1.17 -14.55 14.30
CA TYR A 88 2.53 -14.46 13.78
C TYR A 88 3.37 -13.44 14.51
N HIS A 89 2.81 -12.77 15.46
CA HIS A 89 3.60 -11.93 16.34
C HIS A 89 4.38 -12.75 17.35
N ILE A 90 4.07 -14.04 17.44
CA ILE A 90 4.68 -14.90 18.44
C ILE A 90 6.08 -15.34 18.03
N SER A 91 6.33 -15.45 16.72
CA SER A 91 7.65 -15.87 16.26
C SER A 91 8.06 -15.02 15.05
N ASP A 92 9.37 -14.85 14.91
CA ASP A 92 9.92 -14.07 13.80
C ASP A 92 9.53 -14.66 12.46
N LEU A 93 9.54 -15.98 12.37
CA LEU A 93 9.21 -16.65 11.12
C LEU A 93 7.78 -16.38 10.70
N THR A 94 6.87 -16.47 11.66
CA THR A 94 5.47 -16.20 11.39
C THR A 94 5.24 -14.74 11.06
N ALA A 95 5.94 -13.85 11.75
CA ALA A 95 5.84 -12.42 11.48
C ALA A 95 6.32 -12.10 10.06
N SER A 96 7.41 -12.75 9.64
CA SER A 96 7.91 -12.55 8.29
C SER A 96 6.90 -12.99 7.25
N LYS A 97 6.23 -14.12 7.49
CA LYS A 97 5.18 -14.58 6.58
C LYS A 97 4.03 -13.59 6.53
N GLY A 98 3.67 -13.04 7.69
CA GLY A 98 2.62 -12.06 7.75
C GLY A 98 2.96 -10.82 6.96
N GLU A 99 4.21 -10.35 7.07
CA GLU A 99 4.63 -9.17 6.34
C GLU A 99 4.63 -9.43 4.84
N ALA A 100 5.06 -10.61 4.42
CA ALA A 100 5.03 -10.95 3.00
C ALA A 100 3.60 -10.98 2.48
N SER A 101 2.68 -11.52 3.27
CA SER A 101 1.28 -11.58 2.90
C SER A 101 0.69 -10.17 2.71
N GLU A 102 1.03 -9.24 3.61
CA GLU A 102 0.55 -7.87 3.53
C GLU A 102 1.18 -7.14 2.34
N ASN A 103 2.42 -7.44 2.04
CA ASN A 103 3.07 -6.85 0.87
C ASN A 103 2.43 -7.34 -0.42
N ILE A 104 2.08 -8.61 -0.49
CA ILE A 104 1.38 -9.15 -1.65
C ILE A 104 0.00 -8.51 -1.79
N PHE A 105 -0.70 -8.35 -0.66
CA PHE A 105 -1.99 -7.68 -0.66
C PHE A 105 -1.85 -6.27 -1.23
N ALA A 106 -0.84 -5.53 -0.77
CA ALA A 106 -0.62 -4.17 -1.22
C ALA A 106 -0.38 -4.12 -2.73
N ILE A 107 0.47 -5.01 -3.22
CA ILE A 107 0.78 -5.06 -4.65
C ILE A 107 -0.49 -5.35 -5.44
N LYS A 108 -1.28 -6.32 -5.00
CA LYS A 108 -2.50 -6.68 -5.72
C LYS A 108 -3.54 -5.56 -5.70
N LEU A 109 -3.61 -4.82 -4.62
CA LEU A 109 -4.54 -3.70 -4.54
C LEU A 109 -4.12 -2.60 -5.53
N LEU A 110 -2.81 -2.33 -5.64
CA LEU A 110 -2.33 -1.37 -6.62
C LEU A 110 -2.55 -1.87 -8.04
N GLN A 111 -2.40 -3.17 -8.27
CA GLN A 111 -2.69 -3.73 -9.59
C GLN A 111 -4.17 -3.60 -9.95
N LYS A 112 -5.04 -3.77 -8.95
CA LYS A 112 -6.46 -3.58 -9.16
C LYS A 112 -6.76 -2.13 -9.56
N TYR A 113 -6.10 -1.19 -8.92
CA TYR A 113 -6.23 0.21 -9.28
C TYR A 113 -5.83 0.42 -10.74
N CYS A 114 -4.73 -0.19 -11.15
CA CYS A 114 -4.26 -0.07 -12.53
C CYS A 114 -5.28 -0.62 -13.51
N VAL A 115 -5.83 -1.79 -13.23
CA VAL A 115 -6.83 -2.38 -14.12
C VAL A 115 -8.05 -1.48 -14.24
N GLU A 116 -8.53 -0.96 -13.13
CA GLU A 116 -9.74 -0.14 -13.14
C GLU A 116 -9.53 1.21 -13.82
N ASN A 117 -8.30 1.67 -13.90
CA ASN A 117 -8.00 2.95 -14.52
C ASN A 117 -7.25 2.82 -15.83
N GLU A 118 -7.19 1.60 -16.38
CA GLU A 118 -6.57 1.32 -17.67
C GLU A 118 -5.13 1.80 -17.74
N ILE A 119 -4.39 1.53 -16.66
CA ILE A 119 -2.97 1.85 -16.57
C ILE A 119 -2.19 0.57 -16.76
N TYR A 120 -1.25 0.57 -17.71
CA TYR A 120 -0.48 -0.63 -18.05
C TYR A 120 1.00 -0.35 -18.00
N PHE A 121 1.77 -1.32 -17.54
CA PHE A 121 3.21 -1.23 -17.47
C PHE A 121 3.83 -2.36 -18.29
N ASP A 122 4.94 -2.06 -18.96
CA ASP A 122 5.63 -3.06 -19.76
C ASP A 122 6.27 -4.13 -18.90
N THR A 123 6.75 -3.76 -17.73
CA THR A 123 7.45 -4.69 -16.85
C THR A 123 7.02 -4.47 -15.42
N TRP A 124 7.21 -5.50 -14.59
CA TRP A 124 6.94 -5.36 -13.16
C TRP A 124 7.86 -4.31 -12.53
N TYR A 125 9.07 -4.18 -13.06
CA TYR A 125 10.03 -3.22 -12.54
C TYR A 125 9.52 -1.79 -12.71
N HIS A 126 8.96 -1.50 -13.89
CA HIS A 126 8.40 -0.18 -14.17
C HIS A 126 7.22 0.11 -13.23
N PHE A 127 6.37 -0.90 -13.02
CA PHE A 127 5.27 -0.79 -12.05
C PHE A 127 5.82 -0.46 -10.66
N ALA A 128 6.83 -1.20 -10.22
CA ALA A 128 7.39 -1.00 -8.90
C ALA A 128 7.98 0.39 -8.73
N LYS A 129 8.70 0.87 -9.74
CA LYS A 129 9.30 2.20 -9.67
C LYS A 129 8.23 3.28 -9.62
N CYS A 130 7.16 3.11 -10.38
CA CYS A 130 6.09 4.09 -10.40
C CYS A 130 5.39 4.21 -9.06
N PHE A 131 5.07 3.06 -8.45
CA PHE A 131 4.28 3.05 -7.22
C PHE A 131 5.12 3.05 -5.96
N GLY A 132 6.43 3.25 -6.08
CA GLY A 132 7.29 3.35 -4.90
C GLY A 132 7.36 2.07 -4.09
N VAL A 133 7.22 0.93 -4.75
CA VAL A 133 7.33 -0.36 -4.05
C VAL A 133 8.76 -0.50 -3.55
N PRO A 134 8.96 -0.80 -2.26
CA PRO A 134 10.32 -0.95 -1.73
C PRO A 134 11.07 -2.09 -2.41
N LYS A 135 12.37 -1.93 -2.54
CA LYS A 135 13.19 -2.94 -3.21
C LYS A 135 13.09 -4.30 -2.56
N GLU A 136 12.92 -4.34 -1.25
CA GLU A 136 12.81 -5.61 -0.53
C GLU A 136 11.60 -6.41 -0.96
N CYS A 137 10.66 -5.79 -1.68
CA CYS A 137 9.45 -6.46 -2.14
C CYS A 137 9.52 -6.86 -3.61
N TYR A 138 10.62 -6.55 -4.29
CA TYR A 138 10.72 -6.82 -5.73
C TYR A 138 10.60 -8.31 -6.05
N TYR A 139 11.12 -9.18 -5.17
CA TYR A 139 11.04 -10.60 -5.42
C TYR A 139 9.59 -11.10 -5.49
N LEU A 140 8.69 -10.43 -4.77
CA LEU A 140 7.27 -10.78 -4.82
C LEU A 140 6.66 -10.45 -6.17
N LEU A 141 7.09 -9.34 -6.76
CA LEU A 141 6.60 -8.94 -8.07
C LEU A 141 7.01 -9.93 -9.15
N GLU A 142 8.24 -10.44 -9.05
CA GLU A 142 8.70 -11.43 -10.02
C GLU A 142 7.87 -12.69 -9.97
N SER A 143 7.40 -13.07 -8.79
CA SER A 143 6.68 -14.34 -8.63
C SER A 143 5.20 -14.22 -8.97
N ILE A 144 4.63 -13.01 -8.94
CA ILE A 144 3.20 -12.85 -9.22
C ILE A 144 2.93 -12.08 -10.50
N ALA A 145 3.97 -11.66 -11.19
CA ALA A 145 3.80 -10.88 -12.43
C ALA A 145 3.41 -11.76 -13.60
#